data_897fdf0182ef14483bb79822edd31939
#
_entry.id   897fdf0182ef14483bb79822edd31939
#
_cell.length_a   1.000
_cell.length_b   1.000
_cell.length_c   1.000
_cell.angle_alpha   90.00
_cell.angle_beta   90.00
_cell.angle_gamma   90.00
#
_symmetry.space_group_name_H-M   'P 1'
#
loop_
_entity.id
_entity.type
_entity.pdbx_description
1 polymer ?
#
loop_
_entity_poly.entity_id
_entity_poly.type
_entity_poly.pdbx_seq_one_letter_code
_entity_poly.pdbx_strand_id
1 'polypeptide(L)'
;MSQMNVQIVTPDGLVYDHHAAFVSVKTIDGELGILPRHINTIAVLAVDQVKVRRVDDEKHIDWIAVNGGIIEVVDNVITIVADSAERARDIDITRAERAKMRAEKALEEAKDQHSVDMERRAKIALQRAINRINVGNRL
;
A
#
# COMPACT_ATOMS: atom_id res chain seq x y z
N MET A 1 -21.30 7.72 16.97
CA MET A 1 -20.62 8.05 15.74
C MET A 1 -19.91 6.84 15.19
N SER A 2 -20.06 6.65 13.89
CA SER A 2 -19.49 5.48 13.23
C SER A 2 -18.08 5.78 12.79
N GLN A 3 -17.12 5.18 13.47
CA GLN A 3 -15.70 5.28 13.11
C GLN A 3 -15.05 3.91 13.15
N MET A 4 -13.97 3.80 12.40
CA MET A 4 -13.14 2.61 12.37
C MET A 4 -11.76 2.93 12.93
N ASN A 5 -11.09 1.93 13.45
CA ASN A 5 -9.68 2.04 13.82
C ASN A 5 -8.83 1.34 12.77
N VAL A 6 -7.85 2.03 12.24
CA VAL A 6 -6.98 1.50 11.17
C VAL A 6 -5.55 1.39 11.68
N GLN A 7 -5.00 0.20 11.61
CA GLN A 7 -3.60 -0.07 11.95
C GLN A 7 -2.91 -0.74 10.78
N ILE A 8 -1.73 -0.25 10.45
CA ILE A 8 -0.85 -0.85 9.44
C ILE A 8 0.45 -1.22 10.13
N VAL A 9 0.75 -2.52 10.14
CA VAL A 9 1.95 -3.07 10.75
C VAL A 9 2.82 -3.74 9.69
N THR A 10 4.13 -3.66 9.89
CA THR A 10 5.13 -4.32 9.04
C THR A 10 6.10 -5.08 9.94
N PRO A 11 7.03 -5.88 9.38
CA PRO A 11 8.07 -6.50 10.19
C PRO A 11 8.91 -5.50 11.00
N ASP A 12 8.96 -4.24 10.56
CA ASP A 12 9.70 -3.18 11.26
C ASP A 12 8.87 -2.48 12.33
N GLY A 13 7.60 -2.82 12.48
CA GLY A 13 6.70 -2.29 13.49
C GLY A 13 5.49 -1.56 12.94
N LEU A 14 4.85 -0.78 13.79
CA LEU A 14 3.63 -0.03 13.48
C LEU A 14 3.98 1.19 12.62
N VAL A 15 3.33 1.29 11.46
CA VAL A 15 3.53 2.39 10.50
C VAL A 15 2.41 3.42 10.59
N TYR A 16 1.19 2.97 10.85
CA TYR A 16 0.02 3.84 10.83
C TYR A 16 -1.01 3.37 11.86
N ASP A 17 -1.59 4.31 12.60
CA ASP A 17 -2.63 4.03 13.61
C ASP A 17 -3.50 5.26 13.78
N HIS A 18 -4.69 5.26 13.16
CA HIS A 18 -5.63 6.37 13.23
C HIS A 18 -7.08 5.89 13.14
N HIS A 19 -7.98 6.75 13.57
CA HIS A 19 -9.40 6.56 13.36
C HIS A 19 -9.80 7.05 11.98
N ALA A 20 -10.67 6.31 11.30
CA ALA A 20 -11.06 6.57 9.93
C ALA A 20 -12.57 6.55 9.74
N ALA A 21 -13.04 7.40 8.82
CA ALA A 21 -14.42 7.38 8.34
C ALA A 21 -14.57 6.53 7.08
N PHE A 22 -13.51 6.38 6.31
CA PHE A 22 -13.49 5.58 5.09
C PHE A 22 -12.06 5.11 4.79
N VAL A 23 -11.95 3.87 4.31
CA VAL A 23 -10.67 3.29 3.87
C VAL A 23 -10.88 2.64 2.50
N SER A 24 -9.97 2.90 1.57
CA SER A 24 -9.95 2.24 0.28
C SER A 24 -8.62 1.54 0.08
N VAL A 25 -8.68 0.28 -0.31
CA VAL A 25 -7.51 -0.54 -0.58
C VAL A 25 -7.67 -1.25 -1.92
N LYS A 26 -6.58 -1.70 -2.49
CA LYS A 26 -6.62 -2.56 -3.67
C LYS A 26 -6.23 -3.98 -3.28
N THR A 27 -7.15 -4.90 -3.48
CA THR A 27 -6.91 -6.33 -3.30
C THR A 27 -6.49 -6.97 -4.63
N ILE A 28 -6.05 -8.21 -4.58
CA ILE A 28 -5.75 -8.96 -5.80
C ILE A 28 -6.99 -9.19 -6.68
N ASP A 29 -8.20 -9.06 -6.09
CA ASP A 29 -9.48 -9.22 -6.80
C ASP A 29 -10.12 -7.87 -7.19
N GLY A 30 -9.47 -6.75 -6.92
CA GLY A 30 -9.96 -5.41 -7.22
C GLY A 30 -10.00 -4.48 -6.02
N GLU A 31 -10.55 -3.30 -6.22
CA GLU A 31 -10.66 -2.30 -5.17
C GLU A 31 -11.71 -2.69 -4.12
N LEU A 32 -11.42 -2.38 -2.87
CA LEU A 32 -12.31 -2.61 -1.74
C LEU A 32 -12.45 -1.32 -0.95
N GLY A 33 -13.67 -0.79 -0.89
CA GLY A 33 -14.01 0.37 -0.05
C GLY A 33 -14.62 -0.10 1.26
N ILE A 34 -14.17 0.46 2.38
CA ILE A 34 -14.58 0.03 3.72
C ILE A 34 -15.17 1.21 4.46
N LEU A 35 -16.43 1.08 4.83
CA LEU A 35 -17.16 2.02 5.68
C LEU A 35 -17.40 1.38 7.04
N PRO A 36 -17.73 2.18 8.07
CA PRO A 36 -18.11 1.63 9.37
C PRO A 36 -19.22 0.58 9.24
N ARG A 37 -19.17 -0.43 10.07
CA ARG A 37 -20.07 -1.61 10.06
C ARG A 37 -19.86 -2.52 8.85
N HIS A 38 -18.70 -2.44 8.25
CA HIS A 38 -18.36 -3.37 7.16
C HIS A 38 -18.38 -4.81 7.67
N ILE A 39 -18.88 -5.72 6.85
CA ILE A 39 -18.88 -7.14 7.15
C ILE A 39 -17.43 -7.62 7.38
N ASN A 40 -17.26 -8.57 8.30
CA ASN A 40 -15.94 -9.15 8.58
C ASN A 40 -15.33 -9.72 7.30
N THR A 41 -14.13 -9.29 7.01
CA THR A 41 -13.48 -9.57 5.71
C THR A 41 -11.99 -9.82 5.91
N ILE A 42 -11.45 -10.78 5.18
CA ILE A 42 -10.01 -10.99 5.02
C ILE A 42 -9.72 -11.00 3.53
N ALA A 43 -8.72 -10.25 3.10
CA ALA A 43 -8.34 -10.19 1.69
C ALA A 43 -6.82 -10.03 1.54
N VAL A 44 -6.31 -10.48 0.39
CA VAL A 44 -4.91 -10.30 0.03
C VAL A 44 -4.75 -8.99 -0.72
N LEU A 45 -3.81 -8.16 -0.28
CA LEU A 45 -3.55 -6.85 -0.86
C LEU A 45 -2.58 -6.93 -2.04
N ALA A 46 -2.87 -6.16 -3.07
CA ALA A 46 -1.94 -5.90 -4.15
C ALA A 46 -0.91 -4.84 -3.73
N VAL A 47 0.14 -4.67 -4.52
CA VAL A 47 1.09 -3.56 -4.36
C VAL A 47 0.41 -2.30 -4.89
N ASP A 48 -0.15 -1.51 -3.99
CA ASP A 48 -0.91 -0.30 -4.35
C ASP A 48 -1.04 0.63 -3.15
N GLN A 49 -1.67 1.76 -3.38
CA GLN A 49 -1.91 2.76 -2.34
C GLN A 49 -3.10 2.38 -1.47
N VAL A 50 -3.01 2.74 -0.20
CA VAL A 50 -4.12 2.72 0.75
C VAL A 50 -4.53 4.16 1.01
N LYS A 51 -5.82 4.42 0.90
CA LYS A 51 -6.40 5.73 1.14
C LYS A 51 -7.19 5.69 2.44
N VAL A 52 -6.87 6.59 3.37
CA VAL A 52 -7.58 6.69 4.66
C VAL A 52 -8.13 8.11 4.82
N ARG A 53 -9.44 8.23 4.90
CA ARG A 53 -10.08 9.50 5.22
C ARG A 53 -10.32 9.54 6.73
N ARG A 54 -9.76 10.54 7.40
CA ARG A 54 -9.84 10.66 8.85
C ARG A 54 -11.22 11.08 9.33
N VAL A 55 -11.54 10.72 10.57
CA VAL A 55 -12.79 11.11 11.23
C VAL A 55 -12.76 12.57 11.67
N ASP A 56 -11.63 13.00 12.22
CA ASP A 56 -11.45 14.34 12.81
C ASP A 56 -11.39 15.47 11.75
N ASP A 57 -11.03 15.13 10.52
CA ASP A 57 -10.99 16.08 9.40
C ASP A 57 -11.34 15.37 8.11
N GLU A 58 -12.58 15.54 7.65
CA GLU A 58 -13.08 14.88 6.43
C GLU A 58 -12.31 15.25 5.17
N LYS A 59 -11.62 16.39 5.19
CA LYS A 59 -10.80 16.85 4.07
C LYS A 59 -9.40 16.25 4.12
N HIS A 60 -9.02 15.69 5.26
CA HIS A 60 -7.69 15.12 5.44
C HIS A 60 -7.70 13.67 5.00
N ILE A 61 -6.92 13.38 3.97
CA ILE A 61 -6.74 12.04 3.46
C ILE A 61 -5.27 11.65 3.63
N ASP A 62 -5.06 10.53 4.28
CA ASP A 62 -3.73 9.92 4.37
C ASP A 62 -3.57 8.91 3.24
N TRP A 63 -2.43 8.98 2.59
CA TRP A 63 -2.05 8.05 1.54
C TRP A 63 -0.85 7.24 2.02
N ILE A 64 -0.94 5.93 1.90
CA ILE A 64 0.10 5.00 2.33
C ILE A 64 0.44 4.06 1.16
N ALA A 65 1.72 3.94 0.84
CA ALA A 65 2.20 2.96 -0.12
C ALA A 65 2.34 1.61 0.61
N VAL A 66 1.52 0.63 0.24
CA VAL A 66 1.54 -0.70 0.82
C VAL A 66 2.02 -1.68 -0.24
N ASN A 67 3.07 -2.42 0.07
CA ASN A 67 3.73 -3.31 -0.89
C ASN A 67 3.34 -4.77 -0.66
N GLY A 68 2.03 -5.04 -0.76
CA GLY A 68 1.51 -6.38 -0.53
C GLY A 68 1.24 -6.64 0.96
N GLY A 69 0.52 -7.70 1.23
CA GLY A 69 0.14 -8.10 2.58
C GLY A 69 -1.30 -8.56 2.66
N ILE A 70 -1.86 -8.51 3.85
CA ILE A 70 -3.21 -8.97 4.14
C ILE A 70 -3.96 -7.88 4.89
N ILE A 71 -5.23 -7.70 4.56
CA ILE A 71 -6.15 -6.86 5.31
C ILE A 71 -7.18 -7.71 6.03
N GLU A 72 -7.43 -7.37 7.28
CA GLU A 72 -8.48 -7.97 8.11
C GLU A 72 -9.41 -6.87 8.59
N VAL A 73 -10.71 -7.06 8.40
CA VAL A 73 -11.75 -6.14 8.89
C VAL A 73 -12.64 -6.91 9.85
N VAL A 74 -12.64 -6.54 11.13
CA VAL A 74 -13.45 -7.16 12.17
C VAL A 74 -13.96 -6.08 13.12
N ASP A 75 -15.28 -5.97 13.26
CA ASP A 75 -15.93 -5.08 14.23
C ASP A 75 -15.36 -3.65 14.25
N ASN A 76 -15.31 -3.03 13.09
CA ASN A 76 -14.79 -1.67 12.89
C ASN A 76 -13.29 -1.52 13.17
N VAL A 77 -12.55 -2.61 13.23
CA VAL A 77 -11.09 -2.60 13.32
C VAL A 77 -10.51 -3.12 12.03
N ILE A 78 -9.71 -2.30 11.38
CA ILE A 78 -9.00 -2.65 10.16
C ILE A 78 -7.54 -2.85 10.50
N THR A 79 -7.04 -4.06 10.27
CA THR A 79 -5.64 -4.38 10.48
C THR A 79 -5.02 -4.76 9.15
N ILE A 80 -3.99 -4.03 8.74
CA ILE A 80 -3.21 -4.35 7.56
C ILE A 80 -1.85 -4.85 8.03
N VAL A 81 -1.53 -6.09 7.68
CA VAL A 81 -0.20 -6.68 7.90
C VAL A 81 0.51 -6.64 6.55
N ALA A 82 1.40 -5.70 6.40
CA ALA A 82 2.06 -5.43 5.12
C ALA A 82 3.48 -5.96 5.10
N ASP A 83 3.94 -6.35 3.91
CA ASP A 83 5.35 -6.71 3.71
C ASP A 83 6.25 -5.48 3.91
N SER A 84 5.81 -4.34 3.41
CA SER A 84 6.38 -3.03 3.72
C SER A 84 5.33 -1.95 3.47
N ALA A 85 5.43 -0.84 4.17
CA ALA A 85 4.51 0.28 4.02
C ALA A 85 5.18 1.60 4.39
N GLU A 86 4.83 2.66 3.66
CA GLU A 86 5.33 4.00 3.93
C GLU A 86 4.21 5.02 3.74
N ARG A 87 4.09 5.97 4.67
CA ARG A 87 3.18 7.10 4.52
C ARG A 87 3.75 8.06 3.47
N ALA A 88 2.86 8.75 2.74
CA ALA A 88 3.26 9.69 1.68
C ALA A 88 4.35 10.67 2.14
N ARG A 89 4.18 11.24 3.34
CA ARG A 89 5.12 12.22 3.90
C ARG A 89 6.51 11.65 4.20
N ASP A 90 6.63 10.33 4.35
CA ASP A 90 7.89 9.66 4.70
C ASP A 90 8.63 9.12 3.47
N ILE A 91 8.01 9.23 2.28
CA ILE A 91 8.60 8.69 1.05
C ILE A 91 9.62 9.67 0.47
N ASP A 92 10.84 9.17 0.28
CA ASP A 92 11.87 9.86 -0.47
C ASP A 92 11.67 9.57 -1.97
N ILE A 93 11.06 10.53 -2.67
CA ILE A 93 10.71 10.38 -4.09
C ILE A 93 11.94 10.16 -4.96
N THR A 94 13.04 10.87 -4.68
CA THR A 94 14.28 10.73 -5.45
C THR A 94 14.83 9.31 -5.34
N ARG A 95 14.80 8.74 -4.13
CA ARG A 95 15.21 7.37 -3.90
C ARG A 95 14.30 6.37 -4.62
N ALA A 96 12.99 6.63 -4.61
CA ALA A 96 12.01 5.80 -5.31
C ALA A 96 12.21 5.87 -6.83
N GLU A 97 12.52 7.03 -7.39
CA GLU A 97 12.84 7.20 -8.81
C GLU A 97 14.09 6.42 -9.20
N ARG A 98 15.13 6.45 -8.35
CA ARG A 98 16.34 5.64 -8.58
C ARG A 98 16.04 4.15 -8.54
N ALA A 99 15.20 3.73 -7.60
CA ALA A 99 14.76 2.33 -7.51
C ALA A 99 13.99 1.91 -8.76
N LYS A 100 13.14 2.80 -9.30
CA LYS A 100 12.42 2.56 -10.55
C LYS A 100 13.39 2.36 -11.71
N MET A 101 14.38 3.22 -11.85
CA MET A 101 15.38 3.12 -12.91
C MET A 101 16.16 1.80 -12.83
N ARG A 102 16.57 1.40 -11.62
CA ARG A 102 17.26 0.13 -11.41
C ARG A 102 16.38 -1.06 -11.78
N ALA A 103 15.10 -1.01 -11.41
CA ALA A 103 14.15 -2.08 -11.71
C ALA A 103 13.87 -2.19 -13.21
N GLU A 104 13.72 -1.07 -13.91
CA GLU A 104 13.54 -1.04 -15.37
C GLU A 104 14.74 -1.67 -16.08
N LYS A 105 15.95 -1.31 -15.65
CA LYS A 105 17.19 -1.87 -16.20
C LYS A 105 17.29 -3.38 -15.93
N ALA A 106 16.99 -3.79 -14.69
CA ALA A 106 17.00 -5.21 -14.31
C ALA A 106 15.98 -6.02 -15.11
N LEU A 107 14.81 -5.44 -15.39
CA LEU A 107 13.78 -6.07 -16.21
C LEU A 107 14.25 -6.29 -17.65
N GLU A 108 14.87 -5.28 -18.23
CA GLU A 108 15.43 -5.36 -19.59
C GLU A 108 16.52 -6.44 -19.68
N GLU A 109 17.44 -6.46 -18.72
CA GLU A 109 18.48 -7.49 -18.64
C GLU A 109 17.90 -8.90 -18.47
N ALA A 110 16.86 -9.04 -17.64
CA ALA A 110 16.20 -10.32 -17.43
C ALA A 110 15.54 -10.85 -18.71
N LYS A 111 14.94 -9.96 -19.50
CA LYS A 111 14.33 -10.33 -20.79
C LYS A 111 15.39 -10.76 -21.80
N ASP A 112 16.54 -10.06 -21.84
CA ASP A 112 17.64 -10.40 -22.73
C ASP A 112 18.24 -11.77 -22.39
N GLN A 113 18.26 -12.12 -21.10
CA GLN A 113 18.77 -13.41 -20.63
C GLN A 113 17.71 -14.51 -20.62
N HIS A 114 16.47 -14.19 -20.98
CA HIS A 114 15.33 -15.12 -20.96
C HIS A 114 15.13 -15.77 -19.58
N SER A 115 15.40 -15.04 -18.49
CA SER A 115 15.25 -15.51 -17.13
C SER A 115 13.89 -15.13 -16.56
N VAL A 116 12.99 -16.11 -16.40
CA VAL A 116 11.64 -15.90 -15.86
C VAL A 116 11.69 -15.40 -14.40
N ASP A 117 12.57 -15.97 -13.58
CA ASP A 117 12.69 -15.59 -12.18
C ASP A 117 13.22 -14.18 -12.01
N MET A 118 14.25 -13.80 -12.76
CA MET A 118 14.80 -12.44 -12.75
C MET A 118 13.77 -11.43 -13.24
N GLU A 119 13.02 -11.78 -14.29
CA GLU A 119 11.96 -10.93 -14.81
C GLU A 119 10.87 -10.69 -13.77
N ARG A 120 10.43 -11.74 -13.06
CA ARG A 120 9.42 -11.62 -12.01
C ARG A 120 9.88 -10.70 -10.88
N ARG A 121 11.11 -10.88 -10.40
CA ARG A 121 11.68 -10.05 -9.34
C ARG A 121 11.79 -8.58 -9.75
N ALA A 122 12.21 -8.34 -10.99
CA ALA A 122 12.33 -6.99 -11.52
C ALA A 122 10.96 -6.32 -11.66
N LYS A 123 9.93 -7.05 -12.09
CA LYS A 123 8.55 -6.53 -12.16
C LYS A 123 8.01 -6.13 -10.80
N ILE A 124 8.24 -6.95 -9.78
CA ILE A 124 7.80 -6.65 -8.41
C ILE A 124 8.52 -5.41 -7.90
N ALA A 125 9.83 -5.32 -8.09
CA ALA A 125 10.60 -4.15 -7.68
C ALA A 125 10.13 -2.89 -8.39
N LEU A 126 9.78 -2.99 -9.66
CA LEU A 126 9.24 -1.88 -10.45
C LEU A 126 7.87 -1.43 -9.93
N GLN A 127 6.98 -2.36 -9.64
CA GLN A 127 5.66 -2.05 -9.07
C GLN A 127 5.78 -1.32 -7.74
N ARG A 128 6.68 -1.77 -6.87
CA ARG A 128 6.93 -1.12 -5.57
C ARG A 128 7.45 0.30 -5.74
N ALA A 129 8.39 0.50 -6.64
CA ALA A 129 8.94 1.82 -6.91
C ALA A 129 7.89 2.78 -7.49
N ILE A 130 7.08 2.32 -8.44
CA ILE A 130 6.00 3.12 -9.03
C ILE A 130 4.96 3.47 -7.97
N ASN A 131 4.59 2.52 -7.12
CA ASN A 131 3.64 2.76 -6.02
C ASN A 131 4.14 3.86 -5.09
N ARG A 132 5.40 3.79 -4.67
CA ARG A 132 6.00 4.81 -3.80
C ARG A 132 6.02 6.18 -4.45
N ILE A 133 6.35 6.27 -5.74
CA ILE A 133 6.33 7.53 -6.47
C ILE A 133 4.92 8.11 -6.52
N ASN A 134 3.94 7.30 -6.87
CA ASN A 134 2.54 7.73 -6.97
C ASN A 134 2.02 8.23 -5.62
N VAL A 135 2.30 7.49 -4.54
CA VAL A 135 1.87 7.88 -3.20
C VAL A 135 2.62 9.12 -2.71
N GLY A 136 3.93 9.19 -2.92
CA GLY A 136 4.74 10.35 -2.53
C GLY A 136 4.29 11.63 -3.22
N ASN A 137 3.81 11.55 -4.45
CA ASN A 137 3.32 12.71 -5.21
C ASN A 137 1.91 13.15 -4.80
N ARG A 138 1.27 12.45 -3.85
CA ARG A 138 -0.04 12.85 -3.34
C ARG A 138 0.01 14.01 -2.35
N LEU A 139 1.17 14.37 -1.88
CA LEU A 139 1.33 15.51 -0.97
C LEU A 139 1.25 16.84 -1.69
#